data_feba4d790d142ed96e4cb68a164e4455
#
_entry.id   feba4d790d142ed96e4cb68a164e4455
#
_cell.length_a   1.000
_cell.length_b   1.000
_cell.length_c   1.000
_cell.angle_alpha   90.00
_cell.angle_beta   90.00
_cell.angle_gamma   90.00
#
_symmetry.space_group_name_H-M   'P 1'
#
loop_
_entity.id
_entity.type
_entity.pdbx_description
1 polymer ?
#
loop_
_entity_poly.entity_id
_entity_poly.type
_entity_poly.pdbx_seq_one_letter_code
_entity_poly.pdbx_strand_id
1 'polypeptide(L)'
;VIYQVFVDRFAGFPETKENGNIFMGGNLQGVIDRLDYLQNMGITTLWLSPIYCTANYHGYHATDFMNIDPRFGTMRELAELIESVHKRKMKIIVDFVPNHCSINHPFFQDALNNKDSKYRDWFYFNKKNEYTCFLKYQELPKINLDNQEARKYMINVARFWCANSFDGLRIDHAVGPSFDFWDELMSTMRKEFPDKIFFGEVWCQGIKKQCYKTLHLKRNWIKYIFGIKQESFQRDYINVLDGILDFKYREILIDAIEKGERILHNP
;
A
#
# COMPACT_ATOMS: atom_id res chain seq x y z
N VAL A 1 6.61 9.24 15.73
CA VAL A 1 5.18 9.31 15.31
C VAL A 1 5.11 9.30 13.79
N ILE A 2 4.32 8.37 13.21
CA ILE A 2 4.09 8.29 11.76
C ILE A 2 2.81 9.07 11.42
N TYR A 3 2.87 9.94 10.43
CA TYR A 3 1.73 10.69 9.91
C TYR A 3 1.49 10.31 8.45
N GLN A 4 0.29 9.80 8.14
CA GLN A 4 -0.10 9.52 6.76
C GLN A 4 -0.48 10.81 6.04
N VAL A 5 0.26 11.13 5.00
CA VAL A 5 -0.05 12.21 4.06
C VAL A 5 -0.83 11.62 2.88
N PHE A 6 -2.10 11.95 2.79
CA PHE A 6 -2.91 11.66 1.61
C PHE A 6 -2.62 12.76 0.58
N VAL A 7 -1.69 12.50 -0.35
CA VAL A 7 -1.06 13.54 -1.19
C VAL A 7 -2.08 14.43 -1.90
N ASP A 8 -3.07 13.83 -2.57
CA ASP A 8 -4.11 14.59 -3.29
C ASP A 8 -4.97 15.50 -2.40
N ARG A 9 -5.00 15.26 -1.08
CA ARG A 9 -5.88 15.93 -0.12
C ARG A 9 -5.15 16.79 0.91
N PHE A 10 -3.83 16.73 0.95
CA PHE A 10 -3.08 17.33 2.05
C PHE A 10 -2.83 18.82 1.87
N ALA A 11 -2.24 19.23 0.75
CA ALA A 11 -1.95 20.63 0.44
C ALA A 11 -1.61 20.82 -1.05
N GLY A 12 -1.64 22.08 -1.51
CA GLY A 12 -1.28 22.44 -2.90
C GLY A 12 -2.45 22.43 -3.88
N PHE A 13 -3.67 22.40 -3.38
CA PHE A 13 -4.88 22.46 -4.20
C PHE A 13 -5.71 23.72 -3.91
N PRO A 14 -6.51 24.21 -4.86
CA PRO A 14 -7.42 25.33 -4.66
C PRO A 14 -8.58 24.90 -3.72
N GLU A 15 -9.11 25.84 -2.96
CA GLU A 15 -10.33 25.59 -2.20
C GLU A 15 -11.48 25.22 -3.15
N THR A 16 -12.04 24.03 -2.95
CA THR A 16 -13.18 23.52 -3.72
C THR A 16 -14.24 22.97 -2.79
N LYS A 17 -15.50 23.14 -3.17
CA LYS A 17 -16.66 22.59 -2.45
C LYS A 17 -17.12 21.23 -3.00
N GLU A 18 -16.41 20.69 -4.00
CA GLU A 18 -16.80 19.45 -4.65
C GLU A 18 -16.44 18.20 -3.82
N ASN A 19 -17.30 17.22 -3.86
CA ASN A 19 -17.19 16.00 -3.09
C ASN A 19 -16.23 14.98 -3.72
N GLY A 20 -15.38 14.55 -2.94
CA GLY A 20 -14.60 13.38 -2.58
C GLY A 20 -14.05 12.42 -3.63
N ASN A 21 -14.63 12.22 -4.81
CA ASN A 21 -14.24 11.13 -5.72
C ASN A 21 -13.45 11.58 -6.96
N ILE A 22 -12.98 12.81 -6.96
CA ILE A 22 -12.15 13.42 -8.01
C ILE A 22 -10.79 13.82 -7.46
N PHE A 23 -9.83 14.06 -8.37
CA PHE A 23 -8.56 14.69 -7.98
C PHE A 23 -8.81 16.12 -7.50
N MET A 24 -8.29 16.44 -6.31
CA MET A 24 -8.38 17.78 -5.72
C MET A 24 -7.15 18.63 -6.05
N GLY A 25 -6.05 18.01 -6.49
CA GLY A 25 -4.85 18.72 -6.94
C GLY A 25 -3.77 18.88 -5.87
N GLY A 26 -3.88 18.20 -4.73
CA GLY A 26 -2.78 18.07 -3.77
C GLY A 26 -1.57 17.39 -4.43
N ASN A 27 -0.36 17.83 -4.07
CA ASN A 27 0.86 17.43 -4.75
C ASN A 27 2.09 17.43 -3.81
N LEU A 28 3.24 16.98 -4.32
CA LEU A 28 4.49 16.89 -3.55
C LEU A 28 4.98 18.27 -3.10
N GLN A 29 4.82 19.31 -3.92
CA GLN A 29 5.19 20.68 -3.53
C GLN A 29 4.37 21.13 -2.31
N GLY A 30 3.07 20.88 -2.31
CA GLY A 30 2.21 21.20 -1.17
C GLY A 30 2.63 20.47 0.11
N VAL A 31 3.18 19.25 -0.01
CA VAL A 31 3.76 18.53 1.14
C VAL A 31 5.04 19.22 1.62
N ILE A 32 5.93 19.63 0.70
CA ILE A 32 7.16 20.37 1.03
C ILE A 32 6.83 21.64 1.80
N ASP A 33 5.85 22.42 1.34
CA ASP A 33 5.43 23.70 1.93
C ASP A 33 4.86 23.54 3.35
N ARG A 34 4.47 22.32 3.74
CA ARG A 34 3.89 22.01 5.06
C ARG A 34 4.83 21.22 5.99
N LEU A 35 6.09 21.01 5.63
CA LEU A 35 7.02 20.21 6.45
C LEU A 35 7.25 20.82 7.83
N ASP A 36 7.34 22.15 7.95
CA ASP A 36 7.53 22.81 9.24
C ASP A 36 6.30 22.61 10.16
N TYR A 37 5.10 22.66 9.60
CA TYR A 37 3.87 22.34 10.34
C TYR A 37 3.91 20.91 10.87
N LEU A 38 4.28 19.93 10.06
CA LEU A 38 4.37 18.53 10.46
C LEU A 38 5.46 18.31 11.53
N GLN A 39 6.62 18.96 11.37
CA GLN A 39 7.70 18.89 12.35
C GLN A 39 7.27 19.49 13.70
N ASN A 40 6.60 20.65 13.69
CA ASN A 40 6.11 21.31 14.90
C ASN A 40 5.01 20.50 15.62
N MET A 41 4.29 19.63 14.92
CA MET A 41 3.39 18.65 15.52
C MET A 41 4.10 17.47 16.18
N GLY A 42 5.44 17.39 16.10
CA GLY A 42 6.23 16.26 16.63
C GLY A 42 6.20 15.01 15.75
N ILE A 43 5.85 15.15 14.48
CA ILE A 43 5.90 14.04 13.52
C ILE A 43 7.36 13.68 13.23
N THR A 44 7.68 12.40 13.26
CA THR A 44 9.04 11.91 13.00
C THR A 44 9.15 11.13 11.69
N THR A 45 8.03 10.69 11.15
CA THR A 45 7.99 9.92 9.90
C THR A 45 6.77 10.30 9.09
N LEU A 46 6.97 10.61 7.81
CA LEU A 46 5.89 10.79 6.85
C LEU A 46 5.61 9.46 6.14
N TRP A 47 4.35 9.12 5.98
CA TRP A 47 3.90 8.05 5.12
C TRP A 47 3.08 8.66 3.98
N LEU A 48 3.61 8.64 2.76
CA LEU A 48 2.88 9.10 1.58
C LEU A 48 1.90 8.01 1.11
N SER A 49 0.65 8.38 0.83
CA SER A 49 -0.24 7.55 0.00
C SER A 49 0.43 7.24 -1.34
N PRO A 50 -0.04 6.22 -2.12
CA PRO A 50 0.62 5.89 -3.38
C PRO A 50 0.74 7.09 -4.31
N ILE A 51 1.95 7.33 -4.82
CA ILE A 51 2.26 8.44 -5.74
C ILE A 51 2.47 7.99 -7.19
N TYR A 52 2.21 6.72 -7.48
CA TYR A 52 2.34 6.13 -8.82
C TYR A 52 1.41 6.79 -9.83
N CYS A 53 1.73 6.63 -11.14
CA CYS A 53 0.73 6.88 -12.18
C CYS A 53 -0.52 6.06 -11.89
N THR A 54 -1.67 6.72 -11.82
CA THR A 54 -2.89 6.13 -11.29
C THR A 54 -4.13 6.57 -12.04
N ALA A 55 -5.12 5.69 -12.11
CA ALA A 55 -6.42 6.01 -12.67
C ALA A 55 -7.35 6.72 -11.67
N ASN A 56 -6.97 6.81 -10.37
CA ASN A 56 -7.86 7.34 -9.33
C ASN A 56 -7.07 8.17 -8.30
N TYR A 57 -7.70 9.21 -7.76
CA TYR A 57 -7.13 10.22 -6.86
C TYR A 57 -6.40 9.67 -5.63
N HIS A 58 -6.79 8.50 -5.14
CA HIS A 58 -6.18 7.89 -3.95
C HIS A 58 -4.88 7.10 -4.23
N GLY A 59 -4.50 6.91 -5.50
CA GLY A 59 -3.24 6.29 -5.88
C GLY A 59 -3.24 4.75 -5.95
N TYR A 60 -4.22 4.05 -5.36
CA TYR A 60 -4.23 2.57 -5.31
C TYR A 60 -4.63 1.90 -6.64
N HIS A 61 -5.08 2.65 -7.64
CA HIS A 61 -5.37 2.16 -8.99
C HIS A 61 -4.15 2.38 -9.92
N ALA A 62 -2.99 1.83 -9.56
CA ALA A 62 -1.75 2.03 -10.30
C ALA A 62 -1.85 1.58 -11.75
N THR A 63 -1.47 2.47 -12.67
CA THR A 63 -1.31 2.19 -14.10
C THR A 63 0.15 2.06 -14.51
N ASP A 64 1.07 2.56 -13.66
CA ASP A 64 2.52 2.37 -13.74
C ASP A 64 3.11 2.50 -12.34
N PHE A 65 3.82 1.48 -11.88
CA PHE A 65 4.36 1.41 -10.52
C PHE A 65 5.71 2.13 -10.34
N MET A 66 6.39 2.51 -11.42
CA MET A 66 7.74 3.08 -11.36
C MET A 66 7.82 4.54 -11.78
N ASN A 67 6.69 5.16 -12.15
CA ASN A 67 6.60 6.57 -12.46
C ASN A 67 5.65 7.28 -11.50
N ILE A 68 6.00 8.53 -11.15
CA ILE A 68 5.11 9.41 -10.37
C ILE A 68 4.00 9.91 -11.28
N ASP A 69 2.79 9.95 -10.76
CA ASP A 69 1.68 10.59 -11.47
C ASP A 69 1.97 12.09 -11.65
N PRO A 70 1.90 12.60 -12.89
CA PRO A 70 2.20 14.02 -13.16
C PRO A 70 1.35 15.01 -12.35
N ARG A 71 0.19 14.58 -11.87
CA ARG A 71 -0.67 15.40 -11.00
C ARG A 71 -0.10 15.54 -9.58
N PHE A 72 0.67 14.56 -9.12
CA PHE A 72 1.33 14.61 -7.82
C PHE A 72 2.69 15.30 -7.89
N GLY A 73 3.35 15.27 -9.03
CA GLY A 73 4.64 15.92 -9.24
C GLY A 73 5.61 15.11 -10.09
N THR A 74 6.89 15.40 -9.93
CA THR A 74 8.00 14.82 -10.68
C THR A 74 9.00 14.10 -9.78
N MET A 75 9.88 13.29 -10.36
CA MET A 75 11.00 12.67 -9.62
C MET A 75 11.93 13.70 -8.99
N ARG A 76 12.07 14.89 -9.58
CA ARG A 76 12.87 15.99 -9.02
C ARG A 76 12.21 16.53 -7.75
N GLU A 77 10.91 16.81 -7.79
CA GLU A 77 10.15 17.26 -6.61
C GLU A 77 10.12 16.20 -5.50
N LEU A 78 10.05 14.92 -5.86
CA LEU A 78 10.19 13.84 -4.89
C LEU A 78 11.58 13.86 -4.23
N ALA A 79 12.65 13.99 -4.98
CA ALA A 79 14.01 14.07 -4.43
C ALA A 79 14.15 15.28 -3.49
N GLU A 80 13.59 16.44 -3.86
CA GLU A 80 13.55 17.64 -3.03
C GLU A 80 12.77 17.44 -1.74
N LEU A 81 11.61 16.78 -1.81
CA LEU A 81 10.80 16.43 -0.64
C LEU A 81 11.60 15.52 0.32
N ILE A 82 12.20 14.44 -0.19
CA ILE A 82 12.97 13.49 0.61
C ILE A 82 14.16 14.19 1.29
N GLU A 83 14.91 14.98 0.55
CA GLU A 83 16.01 15.76 1.10
C GLU A 83 15.55 16.73 2.20
N SER A 84 14.43 17.42 1.97
CA SER A 84 13.85 18.37 2.91
C SER A 84 13.35 17.70 4.20
N VAL A 85 12.79 16.49 4.08
CA VAL A 85 12.39 15.65 5.23
C VAL A 85 13.63 15.20 6.03
N HIS A 86 14.66 14.72 5.34
CA HIS A 86 15.89 14.25 5.99
C HIS A 86 16.67 15.39 6.67
N LYS A 87 16.72 16.60 6.08
CA LYS A 87 17.29 17.80 6.72
C LYS A 87 16.63 18.12 8.07
N ARG A 88 15.35 17.77 8.23
CA ARG A 88 14.60 17.93 9.49
C ARG A 88 14.76 16.74 10.45
N LYS A 89 15.66 15.79 10.14
CA LYS A 89 15.85 14.53 10.88
C LYS A 89 14.58 13.69 10.98
N MET A 90 13.67 13.85 10.03
CA MET A 90 12.49 13.04 9.85
C MET A 90 12.75 11.92 8.85
N LYS A 91 11.89 10.93 8.82
CA LYS A 91 11.88 9.80 7.88
C LYS A 91 10.72 9.92 6.92
N ILE A 92 10.83 9.26 5.77
CA ILE A 92 9.76 9.22 4.77
C ILE A 92 9.63 7.82 4.17
N ILE A 93 8.40 7.33 4.13
CA ILE A 93 8.02 6.05 3.54
C ILE A 93 6.90 6.25 2.54
N VAL A 94 6.72 5.31 1.64
CA VAL A 94 5.65 5.36 0.63
C VAL A 94 4.85 4.06 0.62
N ASP A 95 3.59 4.13 0.20
CA ASP A 95 2.77 2.95 -0.03
C ASP A 95 3.35 2.07 -1.14
N PHE A 96 3.38 0.77 -0.91
CA PHE A 96 3.71 -0.26 -1.89
C PHE A 96 2.50 -1.18 -2.06
N VAL A 97 1.97 -1.26 -3.30
CA VAL A 97 0.70 -1.91 -3.63
C VAL A 97 0.94 -3.15 -4.50
N PRO A 98 1.45 -4.28 -3.93
CA PRO A 98 1.82 -5.44 -4.74
C PRO A 98 0.66 -6.35 -5.12
N ASN A 99 -0.48 -6.25 -4.42
CA ASN A 99 -1.58 -7.20 -4.58
C ASN A 99 -2.38 -7.03 -5.88
N HIS A 100 -2.50 -5.81 -6.38
CA HIS A 100 -3.37 -5.48 -7.52
C HIS A 100 -2.85 -4.28 -8.31
N CYS A 101 -3.39 -4.08 -9.49
CA CYS A 101 -3.19 -2.87 -10.28
C CYS A 101 -4.53 -2.31 -10.76
N SER A 102 -4.51 -1.21 -11.49
CA SER A 102 -5.69 -0.71 -12.21
C SER A 102 -6.07 -1.67 -13.34
N ILE A 103 -7.37 -1.77 -13.62
CA ILE A 103 -7.86 -2.38 -14.86
C ILE A 103 -7.23 -1.73 -16.10
N ASN A 104 -6.86 -0.45 -16.02
CA ASN A 104 -6.21 0.30 -17.09
C ASN A 104 -4.69 0.10 -17.17
N HIS A 105 -4.11 -0.76 -16.32
CA HIS A 105 -2.67 -1.05 -16.38
C HIS A 105 -2.32 -1.74 -17.71
N PRO A 106 -1.29 -1.27 -18.46
CA PRO A 106 -0.98 -1.80 -19.80
C PRO A 106 -0.77 -3.31 -19.84
N PHE A 107 -0.10 -3.88 -18.82
CA PHE A 107 0.13 -5.33 -18.75
C PHE A 107 -1.18 -6.11 -18.54
N PHE A 108 -2.11 -5.55 -17.77
CA PHE A 108 -3.41 -6.18 -17.59
C PHE A 108 -4.26 -6.07 -18.85
N GLN A 109 -4.26 -4.92 -19.52
CA GLN A 109 -4.99 -4.74 -20.78
C GLN A 109 -4.48 -5.68 -21.87
N ASP A 110 -3.15 -5.85 -21.99
CA ASP A 110 -2.60 -6.83 -22.92
C ASP A 110 -3.01 -8.26 -22.53
N ALA A 111 -2.89 -8.64 -21.27
CA ALA A 111 -3.31 -9.95 -20.77
C ALA A 111 -4.81 -10.24 -20.96
N LEU A 112 -5.67 -9.24 -20.83
CA LEU A 112 -7.12 -9.38 -20.99
C LEU A 112 -7.52 -9.59 -22.45
N ASN A 113 -6.91 -8.84 -23.36
CA ASN A 113 -7.28 -8.76 -24.77
C ASN A 113 -6.53 -9.79 -25.64
N ASN A 114 -5.37 -10.27 -25.19
CA ASN A 114 -4.54 -11.23 -25.90
C ASN A 114 -4.25 -12.46 -25.01
N LYS A 115 -4.79 -13.61 -25.38
CA LYS A 115 -4.58 -14.87 -24.63
C LYS A 115 -3.14 -15.38 -24.71
N ASP A 116 -2.40 -14.98 -25.74
CA ASP A 116 -0.99 -15.33 -25.95
C ASP A 116 -0.03 -14.26 -25.39
N SER A 117 -0.54 -13.29 -24.67
CA SER A 117 0.25 -12.27 -24.01
C SER A 117 1.24 -12.87 -23.01
N LYS A 118 2.48 -12.39 -23.03
CA LYS A 118 3.48 -12.72 -22.00
C LYS A 118 3.05 -12.36 -20.59
N TYR A 119 2.09 -11.46 -20.44
CA TYR A 119 1.52 -11.05 -19.16
C TYR A 119 0.29 -11.87 -18.76
N ARG A 120 -0.13 -12.84 -19.58
CA ARG A 120 -1.35 -13.60 -19.32
C ARG A 120 -1.36 -14.24 -17.94
N ASP A 121 -0.28 -14.92 -17.59
CA ASP A 121 -0.13 -15.63 -16.32
C ASP A 121 0.28 -14.71 -15.15
N TRP A 122 0.45 -13.40 -15.40
CA TRP A 122 0.63 -12.39 -14.35
C TRP A 122 -0.66 -12.09 -13.61
N PHE A 123 -1.79 -12.57 -14.11
CA PHE A 123 -3.12 -12.42 -13.53
C PHE A 123 -3.83 -13.77 -13.49
N TYR A 124 -4.84 -13.89 -12.65
CA TYR A 124 -5.61 -15.12 -12.52
C TYR A 124 -6.82 -15.06 -13.42
N PHE A 125 -6.84 -15.84 -14.50
CA PHE A 125 -7.97 -16.01 -15.41
C PHE A 125 -8.57 -17.40 -15.29
N ASN A 126 -9.88 -17.52 -15.40
CA ASN A 126 -10.58 -18.79 -15.53
C ASN A 126 -10.83 -19.16 -17.01
N LYS A 127 -11.41 -20.32 -17.26
CA LYS A 127 -11.71 -20.81 -18.62
C LYS A 127 -12.66 -19.91 -19.41
N LYS A 128 -13.46 -19.07 -18.72
CA LYS A 128 -14.40 -18.11 -19.32
C LYS A 128 -13.80 -16.71 -19.55
N ASN A 129 -12.48 -16.57 -19.35
CA ASN A 129 -11.77 -15.31 -19.43
C ASN A 129 -12.18 -14.29 -18.33
N GLU A 130 -12.82 -14.75 -17.25
CA GLU A 130 -13.06 -13.92 -16.07
C GLU A 130 -11.80 -13.90 -15.20
N TYR A 131 -11.47 -12.75 -14.64
CA TYR A 131 -10.27 -12.57 -13.80
C TYR A 131 -10.59 -12.42 -12.32
N THR A 132 -9.62 -12.73 -11.48
CA THR A 132 -9.70 -12.47 -10.04
C THR A 132 -9.32 -11.01 -9.77
N CYS A 133 -10.11 -10.34 -8.92
CA CYS A 133 -9.90 -8.96 -8.52
C CYS A 133 -9.65 -8.84 -7.01
N PHE A 134 -9.22 -7.66 -6.57
CA PHE A 134 -9.14 -7.30 -5.16
C PHE A 134 -10.54 -7.29 -4.56
N LEU A 135 -10.79 -8.20 -3.61
CA LEU A 135 -12.10 -8.40 -2.97
C LEU A 135 -13.23 -8.56 -4.01
N LYS A 136 -14.03 -7.51 -4.21
CA LYS A 136 -15.16 -7.43 -5.16
C LYS A 136 -14.96 -6.36 -6.24
N TYR A 137 -13.84 -5.65 -6.21
CA TYR A 137 -13.58 -4.47 -7.05
C TYR A 137 -13.00 -4.90 -8.39
N GLN A 138 -13.87 -4.98 -9.41
CA GLN A 138 -13.48 -5.42 -10.77
C GLN A 138 -12.45 -4.49 -11.43
N GLU A 139 -12.42 -3.23 -11.04
CA GLU A 139 -11.44 -2.25 -11.47
C GLU A 139 -10.01 -2.51 -10.96
N LEU A 140 -9.84 -3.49 -10.05
CA LEU A 140 -8.58 -3.83 -9.40
C LEU A 140 -8.22 -5.32 -9.63
N PRO A 141 -7.76 -5.70 -10.84
CA PRO A 141 -7.30 -7.05 -11.12
C PRO A 141 -6.14 -7.44 -10.19
N LYS A 142 -6.23 -8.66 -9.62
CA LYS A 142 -5.23 -9.21 -8.71
C LYS A 142 -4.02 -9.70 -9.49
N ILE A 143 -2.83 -9.25 -9.07
CA ILE A 143 -1.55 -9.71 -9.60
C ILE A 143 -1.25 -11.12 -9.07
N ASN A 144 -0.84 -12.01 -9.94
CA ASN A 144 -0.42 -13.37 -9.62
C ASN A 144 1.06 -13.41 -9.20
N LEU A 145 1.32 -13.20 -7.93
CA LEU A 145 2.68 -13.22 -7.38
C LEU A 145 3.23 -14.66 -7.15
N ASP A 146 2.50 -15.70 -7.52
CA ASP A 146 3.04 -17.05 -7.69
C ASP A 146 3.73 -17.23 -9.06
N ASN A 147 3.43 -16.37 -10.05
CA ASN A 147 4.16 -16.27 -11.30
C ASN A 147 5.51 -15.58 -11.05
N GLN A 148 6.61 -16.21 -11.48
CA GLN A 148 7.97 -15.75 -11.19
C GLN A 148 8.30 -14.39 -11.82
N GLU A 149 7.82 -14.11 -13.04
CA GLU A 149 8.09 -12.84 -13.70
C GLU A 149 7.30 -11.67 -13.08
N ALA A 150 6.03 -11.90 -12.72
CA ALA A 150 5.22 -10.90 -11.99
C ALA A 150 5.82 -10.62 -10.61
N ARG A 151 6.26 -11.66 -9.90
CA ARG A 151 6.94 -11.56 -8.61
C ARG A 151 8.21 -10.73 -8.71
N LYS A 152 9.09 -11.08 -9.65
CA LYS A 152 10.33 -10.36 -9.93
C LYS A 152 10.10 -8.89 -10.27
N TYR A 153 9.08 -8.62 -11.07
CA TYR A 153 8.68 -7.24 -11.40
C TYR A 153 8.30 -6.47 -10.13
N MET A 154 7.45 -7.02 -9.26
CA MET A 154 7.03 -6.33 -8.03
C MET A 154 8.18 -6.18 -7.01
N ILE A 155 9.10 -7.13 -6.93
CA ILE A 155 10.33 -6.97 -6.14
C ILE A 155 11.18 -5.82 -6.70
N ASN A 156 11.28 -5.68 -8.02
CA ASN A 156 11.99 -4.56 -8.65
C ASN A 156 11.31 -3.21 -8.41
N VAL A 157 9.97 -3.17 -8.33
CA VAL A 157 9.23 -1.96 -7.90
C VAL A 157 9.64 -1.56 -6.48
N ALA A 158 9.67 -2.51 -5.54
CA ALA A 158 10.11 -2.23 -4.17
C ALA A 158 11.56 -1.71 -4.13
N ARG A 159 12.48 -2.36 -4.89
CA ARG A 159 13.87 -1.88 -5.04
C ARG A 159 13.94 -0.47 -5.57
N PHE A 160 13.18 -0.17 -6.63
CA PHE A 160 13.16 1.15 -7.26
C PHE A 160 12.83 2.25 -6.24
N TRP A 161 11.76 2.09 -5.46
CA TRP A 161 11.37 3.09 -4.47
C TRP A 161 12.36 3.19 -3.31
N CYS A 162 12.90 2.07 -2.84
CA CYS A 162 13.94 2.09 -1.81
C CYS A 162 15.25 2.73 -2.30
N ALA A 163 15.65 2.49 -3.56
CA ALA A 163 16.83 3.11 -4.17
C ALA A 163 16.66 4.62 -4.35
N ASN A 164 15.43 5.12 -4.50
CA ASN A 164 15.09 6.55 -4.53
C ASN A 164 14.99 7.19 -3.13
N SER A 165 15.73 6.66 -2.17
CA SER A 165 15.98 7.24 -0.83
C SER A 165 14.78 7.27 0.14
N PHE A 166 13.70 6.54 -0.13
CA PHE A 166 12.69 6.28 0.89
C PHE A 166 13.30 5.47 2.05
N ASP A 167 12.90 5.77 3.27
CA ASP A 167 13.35 5.06 4.48
C ASP A 167 12.63 3.72 4.69
N GLY A 168 11.65 3.40 3.87
CA GLY A 168 10.91 2.15 3.92
C GLY A 168 9.64 2.18 3.09
N LEU A 169 8.85 1.11 3.20
CA LEU A 169 7.59 0.94 2.49
C LEU A 169 6.47 0.59 3.48
N ARG A 170 5.30 1.16 3.27
CA ARG A 170 4.06 0.64 3.83
C ARG A 170 3.41 -0.28 2.80
N ILE A 171 3.21 -1.52 3.16
CA ILE A 171 2.69 -2.57 2.29
C ILE A 171 1.17 -2.58 2.36
N ASP A 172 0.55 -2.25 1.24
CA ASP A 172 -0.91 -2.29 1.07
C ASP A 172 -1.39 -3.74 0.99
N HIS A 173 -2.50 -4.04 1.66
CA HIS A 173 -3.19 -5.32 1.63
C HIS A 173 -2.25 -6.55 1.69
N ALA A 174 -1.39 -6.58 2.71
CA ALA A 174 -0.37 -7.63 2.88
C ALA A 174 -0.95 -9.05 2.92
N VAL A 175 -2.25 -9.20 3.17
CA VAL A 175 -2.95 -10.49 3.23
C VAL A 175 -3.24 -11.10 1.85
N GLY A 176 -3.09 -10.33 0.80
CA GLY A 176 -3.37 -10.78 -0.58
C GLY A 176 -2.28 -11.66 -1.18
N PRO A 177 -1.00 -11.27 -1.16
CA PRO A 177 0.12 -12.08 -1.63
C PRO A 177 0.42 -13.29 -0.75
N SER A 178 1.12 -14.28 -1.32
CA SER A 178 1.55 -15.49 -0.59
C SER A 178 2.70 -15.20 0.38
N PHE A 179 2.88 -16.06 1.40
CA PHE A 179 4.04 -15.97 2.29
C PHE A 179 5.35 -16.23 1.54
N ASP A 180 5.34 -17.09 0.52
CA ASP A 180 6.53 -17.35 -0.32
C ASP A 180 6.98 -16.06 -1.06
N PHE A 181 6.04 -15.20 -1.47
CA PHE A 181 6.38 -13.89 -2.01
C PHE A 181 7.00 -12.98 -0.95
N TRP A 182 6.43 -12.94 0.26
CA TRP A 182 6.95 -12.12 1.34
C TRP A 182 8.35 -12.58 1.78
N ASP A 183 8.56 -13.88 1.90
CA ASP A 183 9.85 -14.45 2.26
C ASP A 183 10.94 -14.03 1.25
N GLU A 184 10.65 -14.08 -0.06
CA GLU A 184 11.58 -13.66 -1.12
C GLU A 184 11.77 -12.15 -1.13
N LEU A 185 10.69 -11.35 -1.09
CA LEU A 185 10.77 -9.90 -1.04
C LEU A 185 11.62 -9.45 0.16
N MET A 186 11.26 -9.90 1.37
CA MET A 186 11.93 -9.43 2.58
C MET A 186 13.37 -9.90 2.69
N SER A 187 13.68 -11.14 2.25
CA SER A 187 15.06 -11.62 2.16
C SER A 187 15.89 -10.72 1.23
N THR A 188 15.33 -10.35 0.08
CA THR A 188 15.97 -9.46 -0.88
C THR A 188 16.17 -8.05 -0.30
N MET A 189 15.09 -7.47 0.23
CA MET A 189 15.12 -6.09 0.71
C MET A 189 16.02 -5.90 1.93
N ARG A 190 16.03 -6.85 2.87
CA ARG A 190 16.92 -6.80 4.04
C ARG A 190 18.39 -6.94 3.67
N LYS A 191 18.71 -7.70 2.61
CA LYS A 191 20.07 -7.82 2.09
C LYS A 191 20.54 -6.54 1.41
N GLU A 192 19.69 -5.91 0.60
CA GLU A 192 20.06 -4.75 -0.23
C GLU A 192 19.84 -3.42 0.52
N PHE A 193 18.91 -3.36 1.45
CA PHE A 193 18.48 -2.16 2.18
C PHE A 193 18.25 -2.47 3.67
N PRO A 194 19.29 -2.85 4.43
CA PRO A 194 19.15 -3.33 5.80
C PRO A 194 18.57 -2.31 6.79
N ASP A 195 18.74 -1.01 6.51
CA ASP A 195 18.29 0.07 7.40
C ASP A 195 16.86 0.57 7.11
N LYS A 196 16.17 -0.02 6.12
CA LYS A 196 14.83 0.39 5.75
C LYS A 196 13.77 -0.42 6.47
N ILE A 197 12.62 0.21 6.71
CA ILE A 197 11.50 -0.35 7.46
C ILE A 197 10.38 -0.78 6.51
N PHE A 198 9.83 -1.97 6.75
CA PHE A 198 8.71 -2.53 5.99
C PHE A 198 7.59 -2.90 6.94
N PHE A 199 6.47 -2.15 6.89
CA PHE A 199 5.31 -2.48 7.70
C PHE A 199 4.05 -2.61 6.85
N GLY A 200 3.13 -3.47 7.27
CA GLY A 200 2.04 -3.92 6.43
C GLY A 200 0.65 -3.65 6.97
N GLU A 201 -0.27 -3.53 6.03
CA GLU A 201 -1.70 -3.59 6.31
C GLU A 201 -2.14 -5.06 6.36
N VAL A 202 -2.24 -5.60 7.56
CA VAL A 202 -2.75 -6.95 7.80
C VAL A 202 -4.18 -6.84 8.32
N TRP A 203 -5.13 -6.72 7.39
CA TRP A 203 -6.55 -6.53 7.70
C TRP A 203 -7.40 -7.63 7.05
N CYS A 204 -8.24 -8.27 7.84
CA CYS A 204 -9.19 -9.28 7.37
C CYS A 204 -10.59 -9.15 7.99
N GLN A 205 -10.80 -8.22 8.90
CA GLN A 205 -12.09 -8.02 9.57
C GLN A 205 -13.16 -7.57 8.56
N GLY A 206 -14.31 -8.22 8.60
CA GLY A 206 -15.42 -7.89 7.71
C GLY A 206 -15.27 -8.37 6.25
N ILE A 207 -14.17 -9.02 5.89
CA ILE A 207 -14.02 -9.63 4.56
C ILE A 207 -15.03 -10.79 4.45
N LYS A 208 -15.93 -10.69 3.47
CA LYS A 208 -16.93 -11.73 3.23
C LYS A 208 -16.27 -13.02 2.72
N LYS A 209 -16.81 -14.18 3.11
CA LYS A 209 -16.30 -15.52 2.69
C LYS A 209 -16.10 -15.65 1.18
N GLN A 210 -16.96 -15.06 0.36
CA GLN A 210 -16.84 -15.06 -1.10
C GLN A 210 -15.56 -14.40 -1.63
N CYS A 211 -14.94 -13.51 -0.83
CA CYS A 211 -13.71 -12.82 -1.18
C CYS A 211 -12.45 -13.57 -0.70
N TYR A 212 -12.59 -14.66 0.07
CA TYR A 212 -11.43 -15.40 0.61
C TYR A 212 -10.54 -15.98 -0.47
N LYS A 213 -11.07 -16.31 -1.65
CA LYS A 213 -10.30 -16.76 -2.80
C LYS A 213 -9.30 -15.72 -3.33
N THR A 214 -9.50 -14.44 -2.97
CA THR A 214 -8.60 -13.34 -3.34
C THR A 214 -7.44 -13.18 -2.36
N LEU A 215 -7.48 -13.90 -1.23
CA LEU A 215 -6.46 -13.92 -0.20
C LEU A 215 -5.62 -15.19 -0.38
N HIS A 216 -4.32 -15.09 -0.13
CA HIS A 216 -3.45 -16.27 -0.22
C HIS A 216 -3.47 -17.06 1.10
N LEU A 217 -4.34 -18.08 1.15
CA LEU A 217 -4.68 -18.80 2.38
C LEU A 217 -3.94 -20.11 2.57
N LYS A 218 -2.93 -20.44 1.75
CA LYS A 218 -2.27 -21.76 1.77
C LYS A 218 -1.84 -22.26 3.16
N ARG A 219 -1.43 -21.35 4.05
CA ARG A 219 -1.07 -21.72 5.45
C ARG A 219 -2.25 -21.65 6.43
N ASN A 220 -3.33 -20.94 6.11
CA ASN A 220 -4.33 -20.54 7.10
C ASN A 220 -5.79 -20.77 6.71
N TRP A 221 -6.08 -21.53 5.63
CA TRP A 221 -7.45 -21.73 5.15
C TRP A 221 -8.40 -22.29 6.23
N ILE A 222 -7.89 -23.16 7.15
CA ILE A 222 -8.65 -23.71 8.28
C ILE A 222 -9.10 -22.59 9.21
N LYS A 223 -8.25 -21.63 9.47
CA LYS A 223 -8.53 -20.48 10.31
C LYS A 223 -9.71 -19.65 9.77
N TYR A 224 -9.91 -19.53 8.48
CA TYR A 224 -11.02 -18.78 7.87
C TYR A 224 -12.36 -19.50 7.89
N ILE A 225 -12.35 -20.84 7.84
CA ILE A 225 -13.57 -21.62 7.93
C ILE A 225 -14.21 -21.47 9.32
N PHE A 226 -13.41 -21.36 10.37
CA PHE A 226 -13.84 -21.32 11.76
C PHE A 226 -13.94 -19.90 12.36
N GLY A 227 -13.82 -18.84 11.55
CA GLY A 227 -14.04 -17.47 12.00
C GLY A 227 -12.93 -16.94 12.92
N ILE A 228 -11.78 -16.58 12.34
CA ILE A 228 -10.63 -16.16 13.12
C ILE A 228 -10.71 -14.71 13.51
N LYS A 229 -10.24 -14.47 14.73
CA LYS A 229 -9.99 -13.14 15.25
C LYS A 229 -8.84 -12.48 14.47
N GLN A 230 -9.00 -11.21 14.12
CA GLN A 230 -8.02 -10.36 13.45
C GLN A 230 -6.61 -10.50 14.04
N GLU A 231 -6.50 -10.52 15.37
CA GLU A 231 -5.24 -10.62 16.10
C GLU A 231 -4.46 -11.91 15.83
N SER A 232 -5.19 -13.06 15.72
CA SER A 232 -4.55 -14.36 15.40
C SER A 232 -3.93 -14.34 13.99
N PHE A 233 -4.53 -13.57 13.09
CA PHE A 233 -4.05 -13.43 11.73
C PHE A 233 -2.83 -12.53 11.66
N GLN A 234 -2.86 -11.41 12.38
CA GLN A 234 -1.76 -10.47 12.45
C GLN A 234 -0.47 -11.10 12.99
N ARG A 235 -0.59 -12.05 13.91
CA ARG A 235 0.57 -12.79 14.46
C ARG A 235 1.39 -13.53 13.41
N ASP A 236 0.78 -13.98 12.32
CA ASP A 236 1.47 -14.69 11.25
C ASP A 236 2.48 -13.79 10.51
N TYR A 237 2.32 -12.45 10.62
CA TYR A 237 3.17 -11.45 9.96
C TYR A 237 4.28 -10.86 10.85
N ILE A 238 4.29 -11.15 12.16
CA ILE A 238 5.27 -10.58 13.12
C ILE A 238 6.71 -10.91 12.72
N ASN A 239 6.96 -12.11 12.17
CA ASN A 239 8.30 -12.52 11.73
C ASN A 239 8.58 -12.26 10.24
N VAL A 240 7.61 -11.71 9.53
CA VAL A 240 7.72 -11.42 8.10
C VAL A 240 8.04 -9.95 7.89
N LEU A 241 7.29 -9.07 8.54
CA LEU A 241 7.39 -7.61 8.43
C LEU A 241 7.97 -7.02 9.73
N ASP A 242 8.52 -5.81 9.64
CA ASP A 242 9.06 -5.09 10.80
C ASP A 242 7.94 -4.53 11.71
N GLY A 243 6.74 -4.41 11.17
CA GLY A 243 5.56 -3.97 11.89
C GLY A 243 4.27 -4.14 11.07
N ILE A 244 3.15 -3.95 11.74
CA ILE A 244 1.82 -3.99 11.13
C ILE A 244 0.94 -2.89 11.70
N LEU A 245 -0.09 -2.46 10.95
CA LEU A 245 -1.10 -1.53 11.44
C LEU A 245 -1.99 -2.20 12.49
N ASP A 246 -2.11 -1.60 13.66
CA ASP A 246 -2.97 -2.09 14.74
C ASP A 246 -4.38 -1.49 14.63
N PHE A 247 -5.26 -2.19 13.94
CA PHE A 247 -6.66 -1.77 13.75
C PHE A 247 -7.46 -1.81 15.04
N LYS A 248 -7.16 -2.74 15.95
CA LYS A 248 -7.86 -2.84 17.23
C LYS A 248 -7.56 -1.67 18.14
N TYR A 249 -6.28 -1.28 18.21
CA TYR A 249 -5.89 -0.10 18.98
C TYR A 249 -6.55 1.17 18.43
N ARG A 250 -6.65 1.30 17.10
CA ARG A 250 -7.39 2.39 16.46
C ARG A 250 -8.85 2.42 16.90
N GLU A 251 -9.55 1.29 16.92
CA GLU A 251 -10.95 1.20 17.36
C GLU A 251 -11.10 1.64 18.82
N ILE A 252 -10.23 1.13 19.70
CA ILE A 252 -10.22 1.51 21.13
C ILE A 252 -10.01 3.01 21.32
N LEU A 253 -9.07 3.61 20.57
CA LEU A 253 -8.81 5.05 20.64
C LEU A 253 -10.01 5.88 20.19
N ILE A 254 -10.64 5.53 19.07
CA ILE A 254 -11.84 6.21 18.57
C ILE A 254 -12.97 6.11 19.59
N ASP A 255 -13.24 4.91 20.09
CA ASP A 255 -14.26 4.67 21.10
C ASP A 255 -14.02 5.51 22.38
N ALA A 256 -12.77 5.58 22.83
CA ALA A 256 -12.42 6.35 24.01
C ALA A 256 -12.61 7.87 23.79
N ILE A 257 -12.26 8.37 22.60
CA ILE A 257 -12.44 9.80 22.26
C ILE A 257 -13.93 10.13 22.13
N GLU A 258 -14.70 9.31 21.41
CA GLU A 258 -16.12 9.55 21.14
C GLU A 258 -16.97 9.43 22.43
N LYS A 259 -16.66 8.50 23.30
CA LYS A 259 -17.40 8.27 24.55
C LYS A 259 -16.89 9.11 25.72
N GLY A 260 -15.82 9.89 25.53
CA GLY A 260 -15.18 10.63 26.62
C GLY A 260 -14.60 9.74 27.73
N GLU A 261 -14.44 8.46 27.45
CA GLU A 261 -13.87 7.49 28.37
C GLU A 261 -12.36 7.75 28.49
N ARG A 262 -11.89 8.08 29.67
CA ARG A 262 -10.45 8.13 29.96
C ARG A 262 -9.89 6.72 29.76
N ILE A 263 -8.89 6.60 28.89
CA ILE A 263 -8.05 5.40 28.79
C ILE A 263 -7.27 5.33 30.11
N LEU A 264 -7.90 4.82 31.15
CA LEU A 264 -7.28 4.61 32.44
C LEU A 264 -7.06 3.12 32.64
N HIS A 265 -5.78 2.78 32.60
CA HIS A 265 -5.16 1.68 33.30
C HIS A 265 -5.66 0.26 32.99
N ASN A 266 -4.89 -0.42 32.13
CA ASN A 266 -4.36 -1.70 32.56
C ASN A 266 -2.91 -1.83 32.09
N PRO A 267 -1.98 -2.12 33.00
CA PRO A 267 -0.56 -2.28 32.73
C PRO A 267 -0.28 -3.49 31.84
#